data_35a6a7f7dee410c3680508bbd3785f5a
#
_entry.id   35a6a7f7dee410c3680508bbd3785f5a
#
_cell.length_a   1.000
_cell.length_b   1.000
_cell.length_c   1.000
_cell.angle_alpha   90.00
_cell.angle_beta   90.00
_cell.angle_gamma   90.00
#
_symmetry.space_group_name_H-M   'P 1'
#
loop_
_entity.id
_entity.type
_entity.pdbx_description
1 polymer ?
#
loop_
_entity_poly.entity_id
_entity_poly.type
_entity_poly.pdbx_seq_one_letter_code
_entity_poly.pdbx_strand_id
1 'polypeptide(L)'
;MLTRFLKTDHSGEVAALGLIPGISVTPCEKSFGFFFRMTDEQKKEAAVYYTELLDMTLRKAVDGAFDLLVLDEIMAVMNYGLVREETVRDFIAGRPSGLEVVLTGRGPSEELISLADYVSEIQKIKHPYDQGLQAREGIEY
;
A
#
# COMPACT_ATOMS: atom_id res chain seq x y z
N MET A 1 7.83 -8.60 4.48
CA MET A 1 6.61 -8.02 5.11
C MET A 1 5.77 -7.34 4.06
N LEU A 2 4.44 -7.42 4.17
CA LEU A 2 3.48 -6.73 3.29
C LEU A 2 2.53 -5.88 4.14
N THR A 3 2.37 -4.60 3.77
CA THR A 3 1.32 -3.72 4.30
C THR A 3 0.47 -3.20 3.15
N ARG A 4 -0.84 -3.34 3.27
CA ARG A 4 -1.81 -2.90 2.26
C ARG A 4 -2.55 -1.68 2.76
N PHE A 5 -2.69 -0.70 1.91
CA PHE A 5 -3.43 0.52 2.19
C PHE A 5 -4.77 0.48 1.45
N LEU A 6 -5.79 1.14 1.99
CA LEU A 6 -7.15 1.22 1.42
C LEU A 6 -7.88 -0.11 1.22
N LYS A 7 -7.31 -1.22 1.70
CA LYS A 7 -7.91 -2.56 1.63
C LYS A 7 -8.03 -3.12 3.05
N THR A 8 -9.11 -3.84 3.33
CA THR A 8 -9.27 -4.55 4.60
C THR A 8 -8.74 -5.99 4.52
N ASP A 9 -8.62 -6.64 5.69
CA ASP A 9 -8.13 -8.01 5.81
C ASP A 9 -9.11 -9.08 5.29
N HIS A 10 -10.28 -8.67 4.80
CA HIS A 10 -11.28 -9.58 4.23
C HIS A 10 -11.01 -10.00 2.78
N SER A 11 -9.88 -9.60 2.18
CA SER A 11 -9.51 -10.06 0.84
C SER A 11 -8.90 -11.48 0.89
N GLY A 12 -9.25 -12.32 -0.09
CA GLY A 12 -8.78 -13.71 -0.18
C GLY A 12 -7.26 -13.85 -0.20
N GLU A 13 -6.55 -12.84 -0.69
CA GLU A 13 -5.08 -12.80 -0.71
C GLU A 13 -4.44 -12.83 0.69
N VAL A 14 -5.07 -12.23 1.71
CA VAL A 14 -4.52 -12.22 3.08
C VAL A 14 -4.51 -13.61 3.68
N ALA A 15 -5.62 -14.35 3.52
CA ALA A 15 -5.70 -15.73 3.99
C ALA A 15 -4.64 -16.60 3.31
N ALA A 16 -4.45 -16.45 1.99
CA ALA A 16 -3.45 -17.19 1.22
C ALA A 16 -2.02 -16.84 1.65
N LEU A 17 -1.70 -15.54 1.83
CA LEU A 17 -0.38 -15.09 2.27
C LEU A 17 -0.03 -15.57 3.68
N GLY A 18 -1.01 -15.67 4.58
CA GLY A 18 -0.83 -16.20 5.93
C GLY A 18 -0.42 -17.67 6.00
N LEU A 19 -0.61 -18.43 4.90
CA LEU A 19 -0.18 -19.84 4.79
C LEU A 19 1.28 -19.98 4.33
N ILE A 20 1.92 -18.91 3.88
CA ILE A 20 3.27 -18.95 3.32
C ILE A 20 4.28 -18.62 4.43
N PRO A 21 5.17 -19.55 4.82
CA PRO A 21 6.22 -19.30 5.78
C PRO A 21 7.13 -18.12 5.34
N GLY A 22 7.46 -17.23 6.28
CA GLY A 22 8.31 -16.07 5.99
C GLY A 22 7.56 -14.83 5.50
N ILE A 23 6.26 -14.93 5.21
CA ILE A 23 5.44 -13.75 4.90
C ILE A 23 4.76 -13.24 6.17
N SER A 24 4.93 -11.96 6.46
CA SER A 24 4.22 -11.23 7.51
C SER A 24 3.32 -10.18 6.85
N VAL A 25 2.02 -10.25 7.07
CA VAL A 25 1.05 -9.24 6.63
C VAL A 25 0.72 -8.33 7.80
N THR A 26 0.83 -7.01 7.60
CA THR A 26 0.40 -6.05 8.61
C THR A 26 -1.12 -5.92 8.57
N PRO A 27 -1.82 -6.09 9.70
CA PRO A 27 -3.27 -5.95 9.74
C PRO A 27 -3.73 -4.55 9.32
N CYS A 28 -4.77 -4.48 8.48
CA CYS A 28 -5.48 -3.26 8.11
C CYS A 28 -6.97 -3.44 8.45
N GLU A 29 -7.33 -3.14 9.69
CA GLU A 29 -8.63 -3.48 10.27
C GLU A 29 -9.74 -2.49 9.89
N LYS A 30 -9.38 -1.23 9.56
CA LYS A 30 -10.35 -0.19 9.24
C LYS A 30 -10.53 0.02 7.75
N SER A 31 -11.77 0.13 7.31
CA SER A 31 -12.15 0.58 5.98
C SER A 31 -12.88 1.92 6.08
N PHE A 32 -12.42 2.88 5.31
CA PHE A 32 -13.06 4.19 5.19
C PHE A 32 -13.89 4.31 3.90
N GLY A 33 -13.92 3.24 3.09
CA GLY A 33 -14.57 3.24 1.79
C GLY A 33 -13.81 4.09 0.75
N PHE A 34 -14.53 4.60 -0.24
CA PHE A 34 -13.93 5.40 -1.31
C PHE A 34 -13.65 6.82 -0.85
N PHE A 35 -12.42 7.31 -1.02
CA PHE A 35 -11.96 8.63 -0.58
C PHE A 35 -12.89 9.78 -1.02
N PHE A 36 -13.38 9.75 -2.26
CA PHE A 36 -14.27 10.80 -2.79
C PHE A 36 -15.68 10.82 -2.18
N ARG A 37 -16.03 9.80 -1.37
CA ARG A 37 -17.30 9.72 -0.61
C ARG A 37 -17.13 10.05 0.87
N MET A 38 -15.90 10.23 1.35
CA MET A 38 -15.63 10.54 2.75
C MET A 38 -16.00 11.98 3.09
N THR A 39 -16.55 12.18 4.29
CA THR A 39 -16.66 13.51 4.90
C THR A 39 -15.28 14.03 5.30
N ASP A 40 -15.16 15.33 5.62
CA ASP A 40 -13.89 15.90 6.05
C ASP A 40 -13.42 15.32 7.40
N GLU A 41 -14.35 14.94 8.27
CA GLU A 41 -14.04 14.23 9.53
C GLU A 41 -13.48 12.85 9.26
N GLN A 42 -14.10 12.11 8.34
CA GLN A 42 -13.62 10.77 7.93
C GLN A 42 -12.24 10.85 7.27
N LYS A 43 -11.96 11.88 6.47
CA LYS A 43 -10.63 12.08 5.87
C LYS A 43 -9.57 12.34 6.93
N LYS A 44 -9.90 13.14 7.96
CA LYS A 44 -8.99 13.38 9.09
C LYS A 44 -8.73 12.11 9.88
N GLU A 45 -9.77 11.32 10.17
CA GLU A 45 -9.62 10.03 10.85
C GLU A 45 -8.79 9.05 10.02
N ALA A 46 -9.05 8.97 8.73
CA ALA A 46 -8.28 8.14 7.80
C ALA A 46 -6.80 8.55 7.73
N ALA A 47 -6.52 9.86 7.71
CA ALA A 47 -5.15 10.37 7.71
C ALA A 47 -4.38 9.96 8.98
N VAL A 48 -5.00 10.08 10.14
CA VAL A 48 -4.41 9.61 11.41
C VAL A 48 -4.14 8.11 11.33
N TYR A 49 -5.13 7.32 10.97
CA TYR A 49 -5.03 5.86 10.92
C TYR A 49 -3.93 5.38 9.95
N TYR A 50 -3.91 5.91 8.72
CA TYR A 50 -2.91 5.47 7.72
C TYR A 50 -1.50 5.99 8.03
N THR A 51 -1.37 7.14 8.69
CA THR A 51 -0.08 7.62 9.20
C THR A 51 0.46 6.69 10.29
N GLU A 52 -0.38 6.31 11.26
CA GLU A 52 0.00 5.36 12.31
C GLU A 52 0.34 3.98 11.75
N LEU A 53 -0.46 3.49 10.79
CA LEU A 53 -0.20 2.22 10.10
C LEU A 53 1.15 2.24 9.38
N LEU A 54 1.47 3.32 8.65
CA LEU A 54 2.74 3.49 7.99
C LEU A 54 3.89 3.52 9.00
N ASP A 55 3.81 4.37 10.02
CA ASP A 55 4.86 4.51 11.04
C ASP A 55 5.15 3.19 11.76
N MET A 56 4.11 2.43 12.10
CA MET A 56 4.25 1.10 12.69
C MET A 56 4.95 0.14 11.71
N THR A 57 4.53 0.17 10.45
CA THR A 57 5.09 -0.66 9.37
C THR A 57 6.57 -0.38 9.18
N LEU A 58 6.96 0.90 9.04
CA LEU A 58 8.35 1.29 8.80
C LEU A 58 9.26 0.92 9.98
N ARG A 59 8.81 1.15 11.22
CA ARG A 59 9.56 0.72 12.41
C ARG A 59 9.74 -0.80 12.43
N LYS A 60 8.67 -1.55 12.24
CA LYS A 60 8.71 -3.01 12.22
C LYS A 60 9.61 -3.55 11.10
N ALA A 61 9.67 -2.88 9.95
CA ALA A 61 10.54 -3.26 8.83
C ALA A 61 12.02 -3.11 9.19
N VAL A 62 12.39 -2.06 9.94
CA VAL A 62 13.77 -1.84 10.41
C VAL A 62 14.16 -2.83 11.52
N ASP A 63 13.25 -3.04 12.49
CA ASP A 63 13.54 -3.85 13.68
C ASP A 63 13.41 -5.37 13.43
N GLY A 64 12.67 -5.75 12.40
CA GLY A 64 12.15 -7.11 12.24
C GLY A 64 12.95 -8.05 11.37
N ALA A 65 14.14 -7.69 10.88
CA ALA A 65 14.98 -8.53 10.01
C ALA A 65 14.21 -9.08 8.79
N PHE A 66 13.54 -8.20 8.06
CA PHE A 66 12.87 -8.53 6.79
C PHE A 66 13.82 -8.24 5.63
N ASP A 67 13.80 -9.09 4.61
CA ASP A 67 14.56 -8.88 3.36
C ASP A 67 13.77 -8.03 2.37
N LEU A 68 12.43 -8.03 2.47
CA LEU A 68 11.53 -7.33 1.56
C LEU A 68 10.38 -6.65 2.31
N LEU A 69 10.16 -5.37 2.04
CA LEU A 69 8.98 -4.61 2.42
C LEU A 69 8.14 -4.29 1.18
N VAL A 70 6.87 -4.65 1.19
CA VAL A 70 5.90 -4.25 0.16
C VAL A 70 4.88 -3.30 0.79
N LEU A 71 4.74 -2.11 0.23
CA LEU A 71 3.72 -1.11 0.57
C LEU A 71 2.69 -1.06 -0.58
N ASP A 72 1.66 -1.88 -0.46
CA ASP A 72 0.64 -2.02 -1.51
C ASP A 72 -0.38 -0.88 -1.45
N GLU A 73 -0.66 -0.25 -2.60
CA GLU A 73 -1.52 0.93 -2.78
C GLU A 73 -1.06 2.19 -2.00
N ILE A 74 0.23 2.26 -1.63
CA ILE A 74 0.77 3.43 -0.91
C ILE A 74 0.65 4.73 -1.71
N MET A 75 0.75 4.65 -3.06
CA MET A 75 0.61 5.83 -3.92
C MET A 75 -0.76 6.51 -3.74
N ALA A 76 -1.82 5.72 -3.57
CA ALA A 76 -3.17 6.28 -3.43
C ALA A 76 -3.31 7.08 -2.13
N VAL A 77 -2.81 6.58 -0.98
CA VAL A 77 -2.90 7.32 0.29
C VAL A 77 -2.03 8.56 0.31
N MET A 78 -0.88 8.56 -0.37
CA MET A 78 -0.06 9.75 -0.56
C MET A 78 -0.76 10.78 -1.46
N ASN A 79 -1.28 10.37 -2.62
CA ASN A 79 -1.98 11.24 -3.56
C ASN A 79 -3.26 11.86 -2.97
N TYR A 80 -3.91 11.16 -2.04
CA TYR A 80 -5.06 11.67 -1.29
C TYR A 80 -4.67 12.56 -0.09
N GLY A 81 -3.38 12.74 0.17
CA GLY A 81 -2.90 13.51 1.32
C GLY A 81 -3.19 12.87 2.68
N LEU A 82 -3.46 11.56 2.72
CA LEU A 82 -3.69 10.80 3.95
C LEU A 82 -2.39 10.41 4.64
N VAL A 83 -1.29 10.38 3.89
CA VAL A 83 0.08 10.10 4.35
C VAL A 83 1.01 11.06 3.65
N ARG A 84 2.05 11.51 4.35
CA ARG A 84 3.07 12.39 3.78
C ARG A 84 4.07 11.58 2.95
N GLU A 85 4.26 11.98 1.70
CA GLU A 85 5.23 11.32 0.81
C GLU A 85 6.66 11.42 1.34
N GLU A 86 7.02 12.56 1.98
CA GLU A 86 8.33 12.76 2.57
C GLU A 86 8.69 11.64 3.55
N THR A 87 7.73 11.14 4.34
CA THR A 87 7.95 10.04 5.27
C THR A 87 8.42 8.76 4.55
N VAL A 88 7.81 8.47 3.40
CA VAL A 88 8.20 7.31 2.58
C VAL A 88 9.57 7.52 1.93
N ARG A 89 9.83 8.71 1.38
CA ARG A 89 11.12 9.04 0.76
C ARG A 89 12.27 9.00 1.77
N ASP A 90 12.07 9.59 2.95
CA ASP A 90 13.09 9.58 4.02
C ASP A 90 13.40 8.15 4.47
N PHE A 91 12.37 7.31 4.59
CA PHE A 91 12.56 5.89 4.90
C PHE A 91 13.37 5.17 3.82
N ILE A 92 13.03 5.37 2.53
CA ILE A 92 13.76 4.75 1.41
C ILE A 92 15.22 5.16 1.44
N ALA A 93 15.51 6.44 1.66
CA ALA A 93 16.87 6.97 1.72
C ALA A 93 17.68 6.42 2.91
N GLY A 94 17.02 6.18 4.06
CA GLY A 94 17.64 5.72 5.30
C GLY A 94 17.48 4.23 5.61
N ARG A 95 16.90 3.44 4.71
CA ARG A 95 16.58 2.03 4.96
C ARG A 95 17.85 1.18 5.18
N PRO A 96 17.77 0.08 5.93
CA PRO A 96 18.84 -0.90 5.99
C PRO A 96 19.27 -1.38 4.60
N SER A 97 20.55 -1.52 4.34
CA SER A 97 21.11 -1.86 3.02
C SER A 97 20.65 -3.24 2.49
N GLY A 98 20.21 -4.13 3.37
CA GLY A 98 19.67 -5.45 3.01
C GLY A 98 18.15 -5.48 2.83
N LEU A 99 17.46 -4.36 3.00
CA LEU A 99 16.01 -4.30 2.87
C LEU A 99 15.61 -3.80 1.47
N GLU A 100 15.04 -4.69 0.67
CA GLU A 100 14.37 -4.32 -0.58
C GLU A 100 12.99 -3.71 -0.30
N VAL A 101 12.60 -2.70 -1.10
CA VAL A 101 11.32 -2.01 -0.93
C VAL A 101 10.56 -1.97 -2.25
N VAL A 102 9.30 -2.41 -2.21
CA VAL A 102 8.37 -2.33 -3.34
C VAL A 102 7.21 -1.42 -2.97
N LEU A 103 6.96 -0.42 -3.80
CA LEU A 103 5.81 0.46 -3.70
C LEU A 103 4.86 0.18 -4.86
N THR A 104 3.57 0.08 -4.59
CA THR A 104 2.58 -0.08 -5.66
C THR A 104 1.52 1.02 -5.61
N GLY A 105 0.81 1.17 -6.72
CA GLY A 105 -0.28 2.13 -6.86
C GLY A 105 -0.22 2.90 -8.18
N ARG A 106 -0.94 4.01 -8.24
CA ARG A 106 -1.08 4.83 -9.46
C ARG A 106 -0.57 6.23 -9.22
N GLY A 107 0.10 6.80 -10.24
CA GLY A 107 0.54 8.19 -10.23
C GLY A 107 1.62 8.47 -9.18
N PRO A 108 2.77 7.77 -9.21
CA PRO A 108 3.92 8.14 -8.40
C PRO A 108 4.40 9.54 -8.76
N SER A 109 4.97 10.28 -7.83
CA SER A 109 5.64 11.55 -8.09
C SER A 109 6.95 11.32 -8.89
N GLU A 110 7.43 12.36 -9.56
CA GLU A 110 8.74 12.32 -10.24
C GLU A 110 9.88 12.08 -9.23
N GLU A 111 9.73 12.59 -8.02
CA GLU A 111 10.68 12.38 -6.93
C GLU A 111 10.77 10.90 -6.52
N LEU A 112 9.66 10.20 -6.41
CA LEU A 112 9.66 8.76 -6.12
C LEU A 112 10.22 7.95 -7.29
N ILE A 113 9.86 8.31 -8.52
CA ILE A 113 10.42 7.68 -9.73
C ILE A 113 11.94 7.84 -9.76
N SER A 114 12.46 9.02 -9.44
CA SER A 114 13.90 9.28 -9.45
C SER A 114 14.68 8.54 -8.35
N LEU A 115 14.01 8.17 -7.26
CA LEU A 115 14.62 7.39 -6.16
C LEU A 115 14.60 5.88 -6.42
N ALA A 116 13.75 5.41 -7.34
CA ALA A 116 13.59 4.00 -7.61
C ALA A 116 14.71 3.46 -8.49
N ASP A 117 15.23 2.27 -8.17
CA ASP A 117 16.17 1.52 -9.01
C ASP A 117 15.43 0.90 -10.22
N TYR A 118 14.15 0.52 -10.04
CA TYR A 118 13.29 -0.07 -11.06
C TYR A 118 11.92 0.58 -11.04
N VAL A 119 11.42 0.94 -12.22
CA VAL A 119 10.04 1.42 -12.40
C VAL A 119 9.38 0.59 -13.49
N SER A 120 8.23 0.00 -13.17
CA SER A 120 7.41 -0.75 -14.12
C SER A 120 6.01 -0.14 -14.19
N GLU A 121 5.54 0.11 -15.40
CA GLU A 121 4.19 0.57 -15.67
C GLU A 121 3.36 -0.56 -16.28
N ILE A 122 2.21 -0.87 -15.64
CA ILE A 122 1.24 -1.83 -16.18
C ILE A 122 0.07 -1.06 -16.77
N GLN A 123 -0.04 -1.12 -18.09
CA GLN A 123 -1.08 -0.41 -18.84
C GLN A 123 -2.33 -1.28 -19.01
N LYS A 124 -3.50 -0.69 -18.75
CA LYS A 124 -4.78 -1.31 -19.07
C LYS A 124 -5.05 -1.25 -20.58
N ILE A 125 -4.77 -2.33 -21.29
CA ILE A 125 -5.07 -2.43 -22.73
C ILE A 125 -6.56 -2.80 -22.92
N LYS A 126 -7.09 -3.74 -22.09
CA LYS A 126 -8.47 -4.18 -22.09
C LYS A 126 -8.87 -4.60 -20.69
N HIS A 127 -10.08 -4.26 -20.26
CA HIS A 127 -10.59 -4.66 -18.96
C HIS A 127 -12.09 -5.03 -19.06
N PRO A 128 -12.53 -6.15 -18.46
CA PRO A 128 -13.94 -6.57 -18.48
C PRO A 128 -14.91 -5.54 -17.88
N TYR A 129 -14.45 -4.76 -16.92
CA TYR A 129 -15.23 -3.66 -16.33
C TYR A 129 -15.71 -2.64 -17.38
N ASP A 130 -14.92 -2.38 -18.41
CA ASP A 130 -15.29 -1.47 -19.52
C ASP A 130 -16.48 -2.02 -20.35
N GLN A 131 -16.78 -3.30 -20.19
CA GLN A 131 -17.92 -4.00 -20.79
C GLN A 131 -19.04 -4.26 -19.78
N GLY A 132 -19.00 -3.65 -18.58
CA GLY A 132 -20.01 -3.76 -17.53
C GLY A 132 -19.91 -5.01 -16.66
N LEU A 133 -18.84 -5.82 -16.77
CA LEU A 133 -18.64 -6.94 -15.86
C LEU A 133 -18.24 -6.42 -14.47
N GLN A 134 -19.02 -6.82 -13.46
CA GLN A 134 -18.72 -6.47 -12.07
C GLN A 134 -17.59 -7.34 -11.52
N ALA A 135 -16.92 -6.83 -10.47
CA ALA A 135 -15.86 -7.57 -9.77
C ALA A 135 -16.40 -8.89 -9.19
N ARG A 136 -15.61 -9.96 -9.30
CA ARG A 136 -15.96 -11.33 -8.88
C ARG A 136 -15.06 -11.77 -7.76
N GLU A 137 -15.65 -12.48 -6.79
CA GLU A 137 -14.91 -13.06 -5.68
C GLU A 137 -13.86 -14.09 -6.19
N GLY A 138 -12.66 -14.03 -5.61
CA GLY A 138 -11.55 -14.90 -5.96
C GLY A 138 -10.87 -14.59 -7.31
N ILE A 139 -11.34 -13.56 -8.04
CA ILE A 139 -10.74 -13.10 -9.31
C ILE A 139 -10.28 -11.65 -9.19
N GLU A 140 -11.20 -10.71 -8.92
CA GLU A 140 -10.88 -9.30 -8.79
C GLU A 140 -10.82 -8.83 -7.31
N TYR A 141 -11.33 -9.62 -6.36
CA TYR A 141 -11.23 -9.35 -4.91
C TYR A 141 -11.25 -10.64 -4.06
#